data_f7b4cf0563d3e3be90f9226558ec6a86
#
_entry.id   f7b4cf0563d3e3be90f9226558ec6a86
#
_cell.length_a   1.000
_cell.length_b   1.000
_cell.length_c   1.000
_cell.angle_alpha   90.00
_cell.angle_beta   90.00
_cell.angle_gamma   90.00
#
_symmetry.space_group_name_H-M   'P 1'
#
loop_
_entity.id
_entity.type
_entity.pdbx_description
1 polymer ?
#
loop_
_entity_poly.entity_id
_entity_poly.type
_entity_poly.pdbx_seq_one_letter_code
_entity_poly.pdbx_strand_id
1 'polypeptide(L)'
;DHVQINWSTATEKDNRGFEVQKSADGMQWKTLGFVNSQSSHEIANREITYQYSDLHPRQGYNYYRLNQLDLDGTFSYSPIRRIYFESIDTPITVSPNPVSSGRAKIQVTGESHPFVSIYNSLGIEVSKGKAIDGERNLHQLTPGIYLVKATDSHGNIYRKTIIVR
;
A
#
# COMPACT_ATOMS: atom_id res chain seq x y z
N ASP A 1 -6.25 0.04 8.20
CA ASP A 1 -4.81 0.31 8.36
C ASP A 1 -4.37 1.39 7.38
N HIS A 2 -3.71 2.45 7.87
CA HIS A 2 -3.27 3.60 7.09
C HIS A 2 -1.99 4.19 7.69
N VAL A 3 -1.28 5.02 6.92
CA VAL A 3 -0.16 5.80 7.42
C VAL A 3 -0.62 7.24 7.62
N GLN A 4 -0.53 7.72 8.87
CA GLN A 4 -0.79 9.11 9.19
C GLN A 4 0.49 9.92 9.06
N ILE A 5 0.45 10.95 8.23
CA ILE A 5 1.55 11.89 7.99
C ILE A 5 1.18 13.19 8.68
N ASN A 6 2.00 13.61 9.67
CA ASN A 6 1.80 14.84 10.41
C ASN A 6 3.02 15.72 10.25
N TRP A 7 2.81 17.04 10.10
CA TRP A 7 3.89 18.01 10.08
C TRP A 7 3.42 19.35 10.67
N SER A 8 4.36 20.19 11.00
CA SER A 8 4.08 21.55 11.42
C SER A 8 5.03 22.53 10.74
N THR A 9 4.59 23.76 10.63
CA THR A 9 5.37 24.91 10.19
C THR A 9 5.45 25.92 11.33
N ALA A 10 6.64 26.46 11.59
CA ALA A 10 6.81 27.52 12.59
C ALA A 10 6.41 28.90 12.04
N THR A 11 6.63 29.09 10.75
CA THR A 11 6.33 30.36 10.06
C THR A 11 5.92 30.04 8.62
N GLU A 12 4.88 30.66 8.12
CA GLU A 12 4.49 30.58 6.72
C GLU A 12 4.40 31.99 6.13
N LYS A 13 5.00 32.17 4.96
CA LYS A 13 4.90 33.37 4.15
C LYS A 13 4.67 32.95 2.72
N ASP A 14 3.62 33.47 2.10
CA ASP A 14 3.27 33.23 0.70
C ASP A 14 3.15 31.75 0.34
N ASN A 15 2.89 30.89 1.33
CA ASN A 15 2.75 29.46 1.14
C ASN A 15 1.38 29.11 0.55
N ARG A 16 1.36 28.47 -0.63
CA ARG A 16 0.16 27.94 -1.27
C ARG A 16 -0.33 26.67 -0.59
N GLY A 17 0.63 25.80 -0.17
CA GLY A 17 0.35 24.50 0.46
C GLY A 17 1.39 23.46 0.17
N PHE A 18 1.02 22.22 0.39
CA PHE A 18 1.92 21.06 0.38
C PHE A 18 1.38 19.93 -0.49
N GLU A 19 2.16 19.47 -1.47
CA GLU A 19 1.93 18.16 -2.05
C GLU A 19 2.51 17.09 -1.13
N VAL A 20 1.70 16.13 -0.74
CA VAL A 20 2.17 14.94 -0.06
C VAL A 20 2.61 13.93 -1.11
N GLN A 21 3.88 13.58 -1.12
CA GLN A 21 4.47 12.69 -2.10
C GLN A 21 4.93 11.39 -1.45
N LYS A 22 4.70 10.28 -2.16
CA LYS A 22 5.06 8.92 -1.75
C LYS A 22 5.97 8.28 -2.78
N SER A 23 6.89 7.43 -2.30
CA SER A 23 7.76 6.61 -3.12
C SER A 23 7.90 5.21 -2.55
N ALA A 24 8.17 4.24 -3.43
CA ALA A 24 8.49 2.87 -3.06
C ALA A 24 10.00 2.65 -2.85
N ASP A 25 10.83 3.47 -3.48
CA ASP A 25 12.29 3.32 -3.59
C ASP A 25 13.08 4.57 -3.13
N GLY A 26 12.35 5.66 -2.83
CA GLY A 26 12.96 6.95 -2.48
C GLY A 26 13.47 7.75 -3.69
N MET A 27 13.29 7.26 -4.91
CA MET A 27 13.77 7.89 -6.15
C MET A 27 12.61 8.37 -7.02
N GLN A 28 11.61 7.52 -7.27
CA GLN A 28 10.44 7.88 -8.05
C GLN A 28 9.28 8.29 -7.13
N TRP A 29 8.74 9.48 -7.34
CA TRP A 29 7.75 10.09 -6.46
C TRP A 29 6.41 10.25 -7.16
N LYS A 30 5.34 9.90 -6.43
CA LYS A 30 3.95 10.09 -6.84
C LYS A 30 3.26 11.00 -5.82
N THR A 31 2.57 12.03 -6.29
CA THR A 31 1.73 12.88 -5.44
C THR A 31 0.48 12.10 -5.03
N LEU A 32 0.24 12.01 -3.73
CA LEU A 32 -0.96 11.42 -3.12
C LEU A 32 -2.09 12.43 -3.03
N GLY A 33 -1.78 13.68 -2.72
CA GLY A 33 -2.74 14.74 -2.57
C GLY A 33 -2.09 16.07 -2.25
N PHE A 34 -2.91 17.10 -2.17
CA PHE A 34 -2.51 18.47 -1.87
C PHE A 34 -3.25 18.96 -0.62
N VAL A 35 -2.51 19.59 0.30
CA VAL A 35 -3.05 20.22 1.50
C VAL A 35 -2.79 21.72 1.42
N ASN A 36 -3.86 22.49 1.37
CA ASN A 36 -3.76 23.95 1.30
C ASN A 36 -3.11 24.52 2.57
N SER A 37 -2.33 25.58 2.43
CA SER A 37 -1.88 26.37 3.57
C SER A 37 -3.08 26.89 4.37
N GLN A 38 -2.93 26.87 5.69
CA GLN A 38 -3.91 27.46 6.63
C GLN A 38 -3.53 28.89 7.04
N SER A 39 -2.41 29.42 6.52
CA SER A 39 -2.08 30.82 6.69
C SER A 39 -2.84 31.64 5.65
N SER A 40 -3.56 32.65 6.08
CA SER A 40 -3.99 33.74 5.20
C SER A 40 -2.76 34.56 4.81
N HIS A 41 -2.62 34.98 3.58
CA HIS A 41 -1.57 35.80 2.92
C HIS A 41 -0.65 36.67 3.80
N GLU A 42 -0.85 36.68 5.10
CA GLU A 42 -0.02 37.34 6.10
C GLU A 42 0.99 36.38 6.72
N ILE A 43 2.11 36.91 7.16
CA ILE A 43 3.14 36.09 7.85
C ILE A 43 2.52 35.53 9.12
N ALA A 44 2.26 34.22 9.12
CA ALA A 44 1.84 33.50 10.30
C ALA A 44 3.09 33.19 11.15
N ASN A 45 3.27 33.99 12.23
CA ASN A 45 4.31 33.75 13.25
C ASN A 45 3.80 32.81 14.36
N ARG A 46 3.13 31.73 13.98
CA ARG A 46 2.64 30.72 14.91
C ARG A 46 2.80 29.35 14.30
N GLU A 47 2.97 28.36 15.14
CA GLU A 47 2.97 26.98 14.69
C GLU A 47 1.60 26.58 14.10
N ILE A 48 1.63 26.05 12.89
CA ILE A 48 0.47 25.50 12.20
C ILE A 48 0.72 24.03 11.98
N THR A 49 -0.22 23.18 12.36
CA THR A 49 -0.14 21.73 12.22
C THR A 49 -1.03 21.23 11.09
N TYR A 50 -0.52 20.25 10.37
CA TYR A 50 -1.18 19.63 9.23
C TYR A 50 -1.18 18.13 9.37
N GLN A 51 -2.12 17.49 8.68
CA GLN A 51 -2.20 16.03 8.62
C GLN A 51 -2.67 15.55 7.25
N TYR A 52 -2.21 14.38 6.87
CA TYR A 52 -2.65 13.66 5.69
C TYR A 52 -2.62 12.16 5.95
N SER A 53 -3.62 11.41 5.44
CA SER A 53 -3.70 9.95 5.61
C SER A 53 -3.46 9.25 4.27
N ASP A 54 -2.43 8.43 4.18
CA ASP A 54 -2.28 7.46 3.11
C ASP A 54 -3.10 6.22 3.46
N LEU A 55 -4.24 6.06 2.82
CA LEU A 55 -5.16 4.94 3.05
C LEU A 55 -4.71 3.63 2.38
N HIS A 56 -3.71 3.71 1.50
CA HIS A 56 -3.20 2.57 0.74
C HIS A 56 -1.67 2.49 0.81
N PRO A 57 -1.09 2.35 2.03
CA PRO A 57 0.34 2.13 2.15
C PRO A 57 0.71 0.76 1.57
N ARG A 58 1.89 0.67 0.95
CA ARG A 58 2.41 -0.62 0.48
C ARG A 58 2.94 -1.42 1.65
N GLN A 59 2.78 -2.74 1.59
CA GLN A 59 3.50 -3.65 2.47
C GLN A 59 5.02 -3.43 2.34
N GLY A 60 5.72 -3.30 3.48
CA GLY A 60 7.15 -3.01 3.51
C GLY A 60 7.47 -1.52 3.61
N TYR A 61 8.60 -1.10 3.07
CA TYR A 61 9.04 0.28 3.18
C TYR A 61 8.26 1.22 2.26
N ASN A 62 7.78 2.32 2.86
CA ASN A 62 7.17 3.46 2.20
C ASN A 62 7.98 4.70 2.54
N TYR A 63 8.22 5.55 1.57
CA TYR A 63 8.94 6.80 1.70
C TYR A 63 7.99 7.94 1.45
N TYR A 64 8.06 8.98 2.26
CA TYR A 64 7.22 10.17 2.15
C TYR A 64 8.08 11.42 2.21
N ARG A 65 7.65 12.43 1.46
CA ARG A 65 8.15 13.80 1.56
C ARG A 65 7.03 14.78 1.27
N LEU A 66 7.22 16.01 1.68
CA LEU A 66 6.38 17.13 1.30
C LEU A 66 7.09 17.92 0.19
N ASN A 67 6.33 18.40 -0.75
CA ASN A 67 6.73 19.42 -1.70
C ASN A 67 5.92 20.67 -1.36
N GLN A 68 6.52 21.62 -0.63
CA GLN A 68 5.91 22.90 -0.33
C GLN A 68 5.92 23.73 -1.62
N LEU A 69 4.78 24.33 -1.94
CA LEU A 69 4.59 25.20 -3.09
C LEU A 69 4.22 26.58 -2.59
N ASP A 70 4.94 27.59 -3.07
CA ASP A 70 4.65 28.97 -2.77
C ASP A 70 3.76 29.61 -3.86
N LEU A 71 3.16 30.76 -3.55
CA LEU A 71 2.22 31.43 -4.46
C LEU A 71 2.89 31.95 -5.74
N ASP A 72 4.20 32.19 -5.70
CA ASP A 72 5.00 32.61 -6.86
C ASP A 72 5.45 31.45 -7.75
N GLY A 73 5.11 30.21 -7.35
CA GLY A 73 5.47 28.97 -8.07
C GLY A 73 6.83 28.40 -7.66
N THR A 74 7.54 28.99 -6.72
CA THR A 74 8.74 28.35 -6.14
C THR A 74 8.34 27.19 -5.26
N PHE A 75 9.27 26.26 -5.06
CA PHE A 75 9.00 25.06 -4.27
C PHE A 75 10.22 24.61 -3.46
N SER A 76 9.96 23.84 -2.41
CA SER A 76 10.98 23.21 -1.60
C SER A 76 10.53 21.84 -1.09
N TYR A 77 11.49 20.92 -0.93
CA TYR A 77 11.22 19.57 -0.40
C TYR A 77 11.57 19.46 1.08
N SER A 78 10.71 18.80 1.82
CA SER A 78 11.04 18.35 3.17
C SER A 78 12.05 17.20 3.15
N PRO A 79 12.69 16.90 4.30
CA PRO A 79 13.43 15.65 4.44
C PRO A 79 12.54 14.43 4.17
N ILE A 80 13.14 13.41 3.55
CA ILE A 80 12.47 12.13 3.29
C ILE A 80 12.28 11.40 4.62
N ARG A 81 11.07 10.88 4.84
CA ARG A 81 10.74 10.00 5.96
C ARG A 81 10.42 8.61 5.44
N ARG A 82 10.91 7.59 6.13
CA ARG A 82 10.69 6.19 5.79
C ARG A 82 9.93 5.51 6.92
N ILE A 83 8.92 4.76 6.57
CA ILE A 83 8.17 3.89 7.48
C ILE A 83 8.11 2.48 6.91
N TYR A 84 8.22 1.48 7.77
CA TYR A 84 7.89 0.10 7.44
C TYR A 84 6.43 -0.13 7.82
N PHE A 85 5.61 -0.46 6.83
CA PHE A 85 4.19 -0.76 7.01
C PHE A 85 3.99 -2.26 6.91
N GLU A 86 3.42 -2.84 7.95
CA GLU A 86 3.02 -4.24 7.99
C GLU A 86 1.51 -4.28 8.22
N SER A 87 0.78 -4.77 7.24
CA SER A 87 -0.66 -5.03 7.42
C SER A 87 -0.81 -6.30 8.25
N ILE A 88 -1.52 -6.20 9.35
CA ILE A 88 -1.81 -7.34 10.25
C ILE A 88 -2.87 -8.24 9.60
N ASP A 89 -3.74 -7.67 8.78
CA ASP A 89 -4.76 -8.40 8.05
C ASP A 89 -4.19 -8.93 6.74
N THR A 90 -3.99 -10.24 6.66
CA THR A 90 -3.78 -10.88 5.36
C THR A 90 -5.14 -10.95 4.66
N PRO A 91 -5.37 -10.15 3.61
CA PRO A 91 -6.67 -10.15 2.92
C PRO A 91 -6.92 -11.45 2.17
N ILE A 92 -6.01 -12.42 2.26
CA ILE A 92 -6.16 -13.73 1.64
C ILE A 92 -6.79 -14.71 2.61
N THR A 93 -7.95 -15.21 2.26
CA THR A 93 -8.53 -16.41 2.88
C THR A 93 -8.51 -17.57 1.89
N VAL A 94 -8.30 -18.77 2.39
CA VAL A 94 -8.35 -20.01 1.59
C VAL A 94 -9.23 -20.99 2.33
N SER A 95 -10.25 -21.49 1.65
CA SER A 95 -11.23 -22.41 2.24
C SER A 95 -11.53 -23.57 1.27
N PRO A 96 -11.55 -24.79 1.78
CA PRO A 96 -11.11 -25.23 3.10
C PRO A 96 -9.59 -25.10 3.26
N ASN A 97 -9.09 -24.98 4.51
CA ASN A 97 -7.68 -25.12 4.83
C ASN A 97 -7.56 -25.93 6.13
N PRO A 98 -7.07 -27.18 6.09
CA PRO A 98 -6.42 -27.86 4.95
C PRO A 98 -7.34 -28.08 3.75
N VAL A 99 -6.76 -27.99 2.56
CA VAL A 99 -7.46 -28.22 1.28
C VAL A 99 -7.69 -29.71 1.09
N SER A 100 -8.93 -30.12 0.93
CA SER A 100 -9.31 -31.50 0.64
C SER A 100 -9.59 -31.66 -0.85
N SER A 101 -9.21 -32.82 -1.42
CA SER A 101 -9.46 -33.16 -2.82
C SER A 101 -8.79 -32.21 -3.84
N GLY A 102 -7.72 -31.50 -3.47
CA GLY A 102 -7.02 -30.58 -4.33
C GLY A 102 -7.86 -29.38 -4.81
N ARG A 103 -8.98 -29.08 -4.14
CA ARG A 103 -9.89 -27.99 -4.48
C ARG A 103 -9.99 -27.00 -3.31
N ALA A 104 -9.77 -25.75 -3.60
CA ALA A 104 -9.94 -24.65 -2.63
C ALA A 104 -10.45 -23.41 -3.32
N LYS A 105 -11.14 -22.58 -2.55
CA LYS A 105 -11.50 -21.21 -2.92
C LYS A 105 -10.52 -20.26 -2.25
N ILE A 106 -9.85 -19.44 -3.05
CA ILE A 106 -9.06 -18.33 -2.56
C ILE A 106 -9.93 -17.09 -2.66
N GLN A 107 -10.01 -16.34 -1.58
CA GLN A 107 -10.67 -15.05 -1.55
C GLN A 107 -9.66 -13.98 -1.10
N VAL A 108 -9.63 -12.87 -1.80
CA VAL A 108 -8.83 -11.69 -1.47
C VAL A 108 -9.78 -10.54 -1.16
N THR A 109 -9.84 -10.18 0.11
CA THR A 109 -10.77 -9.15 0.59
C THR A 109 -10.29 -7.76 0.16
N GLY A 110 -11.23 -6.91 -0.26
CA GLY A 110 -10.95 -5.52 -0.64
C GLY A 110 -10.43 -5.32 -2.06
N GLU A 111 -10.27 -6.39 -2.85
CA GLU A 111 -9.79 -6.33 -4.23
C GLU A 111 -10.68 -7.13 -5.18
N SER A 112 -11.14 -6.49 -6.26
CA SER A 112 -12.02 -7.16 -7.22
C SER A 112 -11.27 -8.08 -8.17
N HIS A 113 -10.06 -7.71 -8.59
CA HIS A 113 -9.30 -8.44 -9.61
C HIS A 113 -7.82 -8.63 -9.23
N PRO A 114 -7.48 -9.18 -8.04
CA PRO A 114 -6.10 -9.43 -7.67
C PRO A 114 -5.48 -10.50 -8.56
N PHE A 115 -4.18 -10.37 -8.78
CA PHE A 115 -3.42 -11.42 -9.47
C PHE A 115 -2.92 -12.45 -8.44
N VAL A 116 -3.29 -13.71 -8.63
CA VAL A 116 -2.96 -14.80 -7.69
C VAL A 116 -2.00 -15.78 -8.34
N SER A 117 -0.87 -16.03 -7.70
CA SER A 117 0.10 -17.06 -8.05
C SER A 117 0.26 -18.06 -6.91
N ILE A 118 0.49 -19.33 -7.25
CA ILE A 118 0.64 -20.43 -6.29
C ILE A 118 1.95 -21.14 -6.56
N TYR A 119 2.72 -21.33 -5.50
CA TYR A 119 4.03 -21.93 -5.55
C TYR A 119 4.05 -23.20 -4.70
N ASN A 120 4.70 -24.25 -5.17
CA ASN A 120 4.96 -25.43 -4.35
C ASN A 120 6.11 -25.21 -3.36
N SER A 121 6.44 -26.21 -2.55
CA SER A 121 7.52 -26.16 -1.55
C SER A 121 8.92 -25.95 -2.15
N LEU A 122 9.11 -26.19 -3.45
CA LEU A 122 10.35 -25.93 -4.18
C LEU A 122 10.40 -24.52 -4.79
N GLY A 123 9.37 -23.68 -4.55
CA GLY A 123 9.28 -22.35 -5.12
C GLY A 123 8.86 -22.31 -6.59
N ILE A 124 8.43 -23.44 -7.16
CA ILE A 124 7.96 -23.53 -8.54
C ILE A 124 6.51 -23.03 -8.60
N GLU A 125 6.23 -22.11 -9.54
CA GLU A 125 4.88 -21.64 -9.81
C GLU A 125 4.04 -22.73 -10.47
N VAL A 126 3.02 -23.21 -9.77
CA VAL A 126 2.15 -24.31 -10.24
C VAL A 126 0.80 -23.81 -10.77
N SER A 127 0.42 -22.59 -10.43
CA SER A 127 -0.79 -21.96 -10.94
C SER A 127 -0.69 -20.44 -10.83
N LYS A 128 -1.25 -19.72 -11.83
CA LYS A 128 -1.39 -18.28 -11.81
C LYS A 128 -2.62 -17.78 -12.56
N GLY A 129 -3.09 -16.60 -12.24
CA GLY A 129 -4.16 -15.91 -12.97
C GLY A 129 -4.85 -14.86 -12.10
N LYS A 130 -5.73 -14.09 -12.74
CA LYS A 130 -6.57 -13.10 -12.03
C LYS A 130 -7.66 -13.82 -11.26
N ALA A 131 -7.98 -13.31 -10.08
CA ALA A 131 -9.24 -13.62 -9.41
C ALA A 131 -10.36 -12.76 -10.02
N ILE A 132 -11.59 -13.24 -9.96
CA ILE A 132 -12.78 -12.51 -10.40
C ILE A 132 -13.60 -12.22 -9.15
N ASP A 133 -13.99 -10.96 -8.97
CA ASP A 133 -14.67 -10.48 -7.75
C ASP A 133 -13.95 -10.86 -6.44
N GLY A 134 -12.61 -10.80 -6.49
CA GLY A 134 -11.76 -11.20 -5.37
C GLY A 134 -11.63 -12.70 -5.17
N GLU A 135 -12.25 -13.54 -6.01
CA GLU A 135 -12.32 -15.00 -5.82
C GLU A 135 -11.57 -15.76 -6.91
N ARG A 136 -10.88 -16.83 -6.52
CA ARG A 136 -10.29 -17.79 -7.44
C ARG A 136 -10.43 -19.22 -6.92
N ASN A 137 -10.97 -20.08 -7.75
CA ASN A 137 -11.05 -21.50 -7.47
C ASN A 137 -9.77 -22.20 -7.91
N LEU A 138 -9.26 -23.08 -7.06
CA LEU A 138 -8.16 -23.96 -7.34
C LEU A 138 -8.67 -25.36 -7.62
N HIS A 139 -8.04 -26.01 -8.58
CA HIS A 139 -8.34 -27.40 -8.94
C HIS A 139 -7.03 -28.17 -9.13
N GLN A 140 -7.05 -29.46 -8.78
CA GLN A 140 -6.00 -30.43 -9.11
C GLN A 140 -4.63 -30.17 -8.46
N LEU A 141 -4.60 -29.58 -7.25
CA LEU A 141 -3.36 -29.55 -6.48
C LEU A 141 -3.10 -30.93 -5.86
N THR A 142 -1.88 -31.42 -6.00
CA THR A 142 -1.44 -32.65 -5.33
C THR A 142 -1.20 -32.40 -3.84
N PRO A 143 -1.25 -33.44 -2.97
CA PRO A 143 -0.91 -33.26 -1.56
C PRO A 143 0.44 -32.58 -1.36
N GLY A 144 0.50 -31.60 -0.46
CA GLY A 144 1.71 -30.85 -0.19
C GLY A 144 1.47 -29.48 0.45
N ILE A 145 2.55 -28.74 0.65
CA ILE A 145 2.54 -27.37 1.18
C ILE A 145 2.71 -26.41 0.00
N TYR A 146 1.87 -25.39 -0.04
CA TYR A 146 1.89 -24.38 -1.08
C TYR A 146 1.88 -22.97 -0.47
N LEU A 147 2.50 -22.04 -1.19
CA LEU A 147 2.45 -20.61 -0.91
C LEU A 147 1.51 -19.94 -1.91
N VAL A 148 0.43 -19.36 -1.42
CA VAL A 148 -0.45 -18.48 -2.20
C VAL A 148 0.09 -17.08 -2.09
N LYS A 149 0.32 -16.43 -3.24
CA LYS A 149 0.73 -15.03 -3.36
C LYS A 149 -0.37 -14.29 -4.12
N ALA A 150 -0.93 -13.24 -3.52
CA ALA A 150 -1.83 -12.32 -4.21
C ALA A 150 -1.17 -10.96 -4.37
N THR A 151 -1.38 -10.32 -5.52
CA THR A 151 -0.93 -8.95 -5.80
C THR A 151 -2.16 -8.12 -6.13
N ASP A 152 -2.35 -7.03 -5.39
CA ASP A 152 -3.47 -6.10 -5.60
C ASP A 152 -3.21 -5.13 -6.75
N SER A 153 -4.20 -4.28 -7.06
CA SER A 153 -4.13 -3.24 -8.09
C SER A 153 -3.07 -2.16 -7.79
N HIS A 154 -2.65 -2.03 -6.53
CA HIS A 154 -1.64 -1.06 -6.07
C HIS A 154 -0.22 -1.67 -6.04
N GLY A 155 -0.09 -2.97 -6.37
CA GLY A 155 1.16 -3.70 -6.36
C GLY A 155 1.56 -4.24 -4.97
N ASN A 156 0.66 -4.22 -3.98
CA ASN A 156 0.90 -4.85 -2.69
C ASN A 156 0.88 -6.37 -2.85
N ILE A 157 1.76 -7.03 -2.11
CA ILE A 157 1.91 -8.48 -2.18
C ILE A 157 1.55 -9.09 -0.83
N TYR A 158 0.56 -9.97 -0.87
CA TYR A 158 0.08 -10.73 0.27
C TYR A 158 0.45 -12.21 0.10
N ARG A 159 0.68 -12.91 1.22
CA ARG A 159 1.10 -14.31 1.20
C ARG A 159 0.32 -15.13 2.21
N LYS A 160 -0.03 -16.36 1.84
CA LYS A 160 -0.71 -17.33 2.71
C LYS A 160 -0.19 -18.73 2.43
N THR A 161 0.22 -19.44 3.47
CA THR A 161 0.56 -20.85 3.35
C THR A 161 -0.69 -21.71 3.45
N ILE A 162 -0.82 -22.71 2.59
CA ILE A 162 -1.90 -23.70 2.60
C ILE A 162 -1.33 -25.12 2.60
N ILE A 163 -2.13 -26.05 3.16
CA ILE A 163 -1.81 -27.47 3.18
C ILE A 163 -2.88 -28.19 2.37
N VAL A 164 -2.45 -28.98 1.38
CA VAL A 164 -3.30 -29.85 0.56
C VAL A 164 -3.12 -31.29 1.05
N ARG A 165 -4.21 -31.99 1.31
CA ARG A 165 -4.27 -33.40 1.77
C ARG A 165 -4.95 -34.28 0.75
#